data_38f8f965a662f45a1d13256360fc2860
#
_entry.id   38f8f965a662f45a1d13256360fc2860
#
_cell.length_a   1.000
_cell.length_b   1.000
_cell.length_c   1.000
_cell.angle_alpha   90.00
_cell.angle_beta   90.00
_cell.angle_gamma   90.00
#
_symmetry.space_group_name_H-M   'P 1'
#
loop_
_entity.id
_entity.type
_entity.pdbx_description
1 polymer ?
#
loop_
_entity_poly.entity_id
_entity_poly.type
_entity_poly.pdbx_seq_one_letter_code
_entity_poly.pdbx_strand_id
1 'polypeptide(L)'
;MGKATGFLEHVRIVEPYRDAELRLKDFNEIYTEHQNDALKVQGSRCMDCGVPFCQSEEGCPIHNLIPEWNDLVYKDQWREALIRLHKTNNFPEFTGRVCPAPCEGACVLGITDPSVTIKNIEMAIIDRGFEEGWVKAEPPKTRTQYKVAVVGSGPAGLAAAAQLNKAGHNVTVYERADRIGGLLMYGIPNMKLAKNEVVERRIAILEEEGVSFVTNTEIGDGEASGARTIEQLREEFDAVLLATGATVPRNLDIPGRDLKGVHFAMEFLTQNTKSLLDSNHADGSYISAKDKNVIVIGGGDTGTDCIGTSLRHGCKSLVNLELFPKPPDARAPGNPWPLFPRTYKVDYGHEEAAQVQGSDPRTFSVDSINFEGDSDGHVTSLKTANVEMKDGEFRRIEGTEKIWAADLVLLAMGFLGPEHSATDLVGIEYDERSNYKTKNKSYHTNLEGIFAAGDCRRGQSLVVRAIAEGREAAREIDFFLTGSSELP
;
A
#
# COMPACT_ATOMS: atom_id res chain seq x y z
N MET A 1 5.07 11.74 -28.07
CA MET A 1 4.19 10.71 -28.66
C MET A 1 5.05 9.50 -28.97
N GLY A 2 4.73 8.33 -28.42
CA GLY A 2 5.40 7.09 -28.78
C GLY A 2 5.39 6.86 -30.31
N LYS A 3 5.09 5.70 -30.77
CA LYS A 3 4.88 5.46 -32.20
C LYS A 3 3.37 5.45 -32.47
N ALA A 4 2.87 6.27 -33.40
CA ALA A 4 1.44 6.37 -33.69
C ALA A 4 0.74 5.01 -33.98
N THR A 5 1.49 4.04 -34.50
CA THR A 5 1.05 2.69 -34.83
C THR A 5 1.60 1.63 -33.88
N GLY A 6 2.35 2.02 -32.84
CA GLY A 6 3.08 1.07 -31.98
C GLY A 6 2.17 0.01 -31.31
N PHE A 7 0.96 0.39 -30.90
CA PHE A 7 0.00 -0.54 -30.32
C PHE A 7 -0.55 -1.57 -31.33
N LEU A 8 -0.53 -1.26 -32.64
CA LEU A 8 -0.90 -2.20 -33.70
C LEU A 8 0.24 -3.15 -34.08
N GLU A 9 1.50 -2.75 -33.86
CA GLU A 9 2.68 -3.49 -34.25
C GLU A 9 3.18 -4.40 -33.15
N HIS A 10 2.94 -4.06 -31.90
CA HIS A 10 3.49 -4.74 -30.75
C HIS A 10 2.39 -5.16 -29.76
N VAL A 11 2.40 -6.41 -29.36
CA VAL A 11 1.54 -6.92 -28.31
C VAL A 11 1.96 -6.40 -26.94
N ARG A 12 1.04 -6.33 -25.98
CA ARG A 12 1.37 -6.02 -24.60
C ARG A 12 2.22 -7.12 -24.01
N ILE A 13 3.36 -6.74 -23.41
CA ILE A 13 4.21 -7.60 -22.60
C ILE A 13 4.29 -6.99 -21.21
N VAL A 14 4.10 -7.81 -20.19
CA VAL A 14 4.32 -7.48 -18.76
C VAL A 14 5.58 -8.22 -18.35
N GLU A 15 6.48 -7.57 -17.62
CA GLU A 15 7.65 -8.23 -17.07
C GLU A 15 7.20 -9.34 -16.11
N PRO A 16 7.71 -10.57 -16.30
CA PRO A 16 7.31 -11.69 -15.45
C PRO A 16 7.88 -11.54 -14.04
N TYR A 17 7.27 -12.19 -13.10
CA TYR A 17 7.90 -12.45 -11.82
C TYR A 17 8.96 -13.55 -11.96
N ARG A 18 9.89 -13.62 -11.01
CA ARG A 18 10.80 -14.76 -10.84
C ARG A 18 9.98 -16.05 -10.78
N ASP A 19 10.56 -17.13 -11.24
CA ASP A 19 9.92 -18.45 -11.20
C ASP A 19 9.39 -18.76 -9.79
N ALA A 20 8.13 -19.24 -9.70
CA ALA A 20 7.44 -19.43 -8.43
C ALA A 20 8.15 -20.42 -7.51
N GLU A 21 8.74 -21.50 -8.06
CA GLU A 21 9.48 -22.49 -7.28
C GLU A 21 10.78 -21.91 -6.70
N LEU A 22 11.43 -21.00 -7.44
CA LEU A 22 12.65 -20.35 -6.98
C LEU A 22 12.36 -19.27 -5.95
N ARG A 23 11.38 -18.40 -6.19
CA ARG A 23 11.08 -17.28 -5.30
C ARG A 23 10.48 -17.70 -3.95
N LEU A 24 9.88 -18.91 -3.87
CA LEU A 24 9.40 -19.49 -2.61
C LEU A 24 10.53 -19.88 -1.63
N LYS A 25 11.78 -19.94 -2.09
CA LYS A 25 12.93 -20.34 -1.27
C LYS A 25 13.58 -19.18 -0.51
N ASP A 26 13.14 -17.95 -0.79
CA ASP A 26 13.71 -16.74 -0.20
C ASP A 26 12.65 -15.65 0.04
N PHE A 27 13.08 -14.55 0.66
CA PHE A 27 12.29 -13.33 0.87
C PHE A 27 12.77 -12.16 -0.01
N ASN A 28 13.59 -12.42 -1.05
CA ASN A 28 14.01 -11.41 -2.01
C ASN A 28 12.84 -10.98 -2.90
N GLU A 29 12.95 -9.82 -3.54
CA GLU A 29 11.88 -9.32 -4.42
C GLU A 29 11.50 -10.35 -5.49
N ILE A 30 10.22 -10.42 -5.76
CA ILE A 30 9.64 -11.36 -6.74
C ILE A 30 9.87 -10.93 -8.19
N TYR A 31 10.36 -9.71 -8.41
CA TYR A 31 10.56 -9.13 -9.74
C TYR A 31 11.81 -9.70 -10.41
N THR A 32 11.79 -9.74 -11.74
CA THR A 32 12.97 -10.02 -12.57
C THR A 32 13.71 -8.72 -12.90
N GLU A 33 14.94 -8.84 -13.38
CA GLU A 33 15.67 -7.71 -13.95
C GLU A 33 14.90 -7.09 -15.13
N HIS A 34 14.96 -5.76 -15.25
CA HIS A 34 14.26 -5.04 -16.30
C HIS A 34 14.82 -5.33 -17.69
N GLN A 35 13.92 -5.67 -18.61
CA GLN A 35 14.25 -5.85 -20.02
C GLN A 35 14.09 -4.50 -20.74
N ASN A 36 15.08 -3.60 -20.60
CA ASN A 36 15.01 -2.22 -21.07
C ASN A 36 14.62 -2.09 -22.56
N ASP A 37 15.14 -2.96 -23.44
CA ASP A 37 14.78 -2.93 -24.87
C ASP A 37 13.33 -3.33 -25.12
N ALA A 38 12.81 -4.30 -24.38
CA ALA A 38 11.39 -4.67 -24.43
C ALA A 38 10.51 -3.53 -23.89
N LEU A 39 10.92 -2.89 -22.79
CA LEU A 39 10.17 -1.76 -22.21
C LEU A 39 10.15 -0.53 -23.13
N LYS A 40 11.24 -0.24 -23.88
CA LYS A 40 11.21 0.79 -24.93
C LYS A 40 10.12 0.48 -25.96
N VAL A 41 10.02 -0.76 -26.40
CA VAL A 41 8.96 -1.20 -27.32
C VAL A 41 7.58 -1.05 -26.66
N GLN A 42 7.43 -1.37 -25.39
CA GLN A 42 6.15 -1.17 -24.68
C GLN A 42 5.79 0.30 -24.55
N GLY A 43 6.75 1.20 -24.34
CA GLY A 43 6.55 2.67 -24.38
C GLY A 43 5.97 3.15 -25.71
N SER A 44 6.36 2.54 -26.83
CA SER A 44 5.84 2.88 -28.17
C SER A 44 4.33 2.64 -28.33
N ARG A 45 3.75 1.76 -27.50
CA ARG A 45 2.30 1.46 -27.55
C ARG A 45 1.42 2.57 -27.01
N CYS A 46 2.00 3.59 -26.36
CA CYS A 46 1.27 4.75 -25.88
C CYS A 46 0.86 5.65 -27.09
N MET A 47 -0.46 5.83 -27.28
CA MET A 47 -1.02 6.62 -28.37
C MET A 47 -0.91 8.13 -28.14
N ASP A 48 -0.55 8.59 -26.94
CA ASP A 48 -0.65 9.99 -26.54
C ASP A 48 -2.02 10.58 -26.90
N CYS A 49 -3.06 9.99 -26.32
CA CYS A 49 -4.45 10.12 -26.78
C CYS A 49 -5.10 11.50 -26.55
N GLY A 50 -4.33 12.56 -26.23
CA GLY A 50 -4.80 13.94 -26.06
C GLY A 50 -5.63 14.19 -24.80
N VAL A 51 -6.51 13.28 -24.42
CA VAL A 51 -7.21 13.25 -23.11
C VAL A 51 -6.82 11.96 -22.39
N PRO A 52 -5.68 11.98 -21.67
CA PRO A 52 -5.11 10.78 -21.07
C PRO A 52 -5.82 10.42 -19.76
N PHE A 53 -6.83 9.56 -19.84
CA PHE A 53 -7.53 9.06 -18.62
C PHE A 53 -6.60 8.34 -17.65
N CYS A 54 -5.46 7.83 -18.11
CA CYS A 54 -4.42 7.30 -17.22
C CYS A 54 -3.88 8.32 -16.21
N GLN A 55 -4.06 9.63 -16.48
CA GLN A 55 -3.67 10.74 -15.60
C GLN A 55 -4.85 11.31 -14.79
N SER A 56 -6.06 10.77 -14.95
CA SER A 56 -7.25 11.25 -14.24
C SER A 56 -7.33 10.68 -12.83
N GLU A 57 -8.33 11.14 -12.06
CA GLU A 57 -8.65 10.62 -10.72
C GLU A 57 -8.98 9.12 -10.72
N GLU A 58 -9.59 8.60 -11.77
CA GLU A 58 -9.85 7.17 -11.95
C GLU A 58 -8.59 6.40 -12.37
N GLY A 59 -7.60 7.11 -12.94
CA GLY A 59 -6.31 6.57 -13.34
C GLY A 59 -5.25 6.78 -12.26
N CYS A 60 -4.43 7.82 -12.41
CA CYS A 60 -3.34 8.12 -11.48
C CYS A 60 -3.66 9.34 -10.62
N PRO A 61 -4.01 9.19 -9.33
CA PRO A 61 -4.38 10.30 -8.45
C PRO A 61 -3.30 11.38 -8.25
N ILE A 62 -2.03 11.07 -8.51
CA ILE A 62 -0.94 12.06 -8.52
C ILE A 62 -0.71 12.67 -9.90
N HIS A 63 -1.59 12.41 -10.86
CA HIS A 63 -1.55 12.96 -12.22
C HIS A 63 -0.22 12.77 -12.94
N ASN A 64 0.37 11.57 -12.81
CA ASN A 64 1.63 11.21 -13.44
C ASN A 64 1.61 11.50 -14.95
N LEU A 65 2.69 12.12 -15.47
CA LEU A 65 2.84 12.52 -16.88
C LEU A 65 3.13 11.30 -17.78
N ILE A 66 2.24 10.31 -17.74
CA ILE A 66 2.42 8.97 -18.31
C ILE A 66 2.71 8.98 -19.82
N PRO A 67 1.96 9.69 -20.67
CA PRO A 67 2.28 9.74 -22.10
C PRO A 67 3.66 10.34 -22.39
N GLU A 68 4.07 11.36 -21.62
CA GLU A 68 5.36 12.01 -21.82
C GLU A 68 6.52 11.05 -21.49
N TRP A 69 6.50 10.38 -20.36
CA TRP A 69 7.58 9.46 -20.03
C TRP A 69 7.60 8.21 -20.93
N ASN A 70 6.45 7.71 -21.37
CA ASN A 70 6.39 6.60 -22.33
C ASN A 70 7.07 6.96 -23.64
N ASP A 71 6.87 8.18 -24.14
CA ASP A 71 7.54 8.70 -25.32
C ASP A 71 9.07 8.80 -25.12
N LEU A 72 9.49 9.31 -23.96
CA LEU A 72 10.91 9.45 -23.62
C LEU A 72 11.59 8.08 -23.49
N VAL A 73 10.95 7.10 -22.84
CA VAL A 73 11.46 5.72 -22.76
C VAL A 73 11.55 5.09 -24.15
N TYR A 74 10.54 5.23 -24.99
CA TYR A 74 10.59 4.76 -26.37
C TYR A 74 11.77 5.35 -27.15
N LYS A 75 12.13 6.61 -26.90
CA LYS A 75 13.27 7.32 -27.51
C LYS A 75 14.61 7.07 -26.81
N ASP A 76 14.66 6.14 -25.85
CA ASP A 76 15.84 5.84 -25.04
C ASP A 76 16.34 7.01 -24.16
N GLN A 77 15.45 7.95 -23.83
CA GLN A 77 15.72 9.14 -23.02
C GLN A 77 15.31 8.92 -21.57
N TRP A 78 15.96 7.94 -20.90
CA TRP A 78 15.57 7.48 -19.56
C TRP A 78 15.74 8.53 -18.46
N ARG A 79 16.81 9.34 -18.56
CA ARG A 79 17.04 10.41 -17.58
C ARG A 79 15.97 11.49 -17.64
N GLU A 80 15.57 11.87 -18.84
CA GLU A 80 14.48 12.83 -19.08
C GLU A 80 13.13 12.24 -18.62
N ALA A 81 12.92 10.94 -18.82
CA ALA A 81 11.75 10.22 -18.32
C ALA A 81 11.69 10.25 -16.78
N LEU A 82 12.83 10.05 -16.09
CA LEU A 82 12.92 10.18 -14.63
C LEU A 82 12.58 11.60 -14.16
N ILE A 83 13.10 12.64 -14.83
CA ILE A 83 12.79 14.03 -14.51
C ILE A 83 11.28 14.29 -14.64
N ARG A 84 10.63 13.73 -15.67
CA ARG A 84 9.17 13.83 -15.83
C ARG A 84 8.41 13.10 -14.74
N LEU A 85 8.85 11.91 -14.38
CA LEU A 85 8.24 11.09 -13.34
C LEU A 85 8.30 11.76 -11.97
N HIS A 86 9.46 12.30 -11.59
CA HIS A 86 9.64 13.00 -10.31
C HIS A 86 8.90 14.33 -10.19
N LYS A 87 8.35 14.90 -11.27
CA LYS A 87 7.51 16.10 -11.17
C LYS A 87 6.24 15.87 -10.37
N THR A 88 5.68 14.69 -10.50
CA THR A 88 4.38 14.33 -9.92
C THR A 88 4.47 13.25 -8.85
N ASN A 89 5.48 12.38 -8.89
CA ASN A 89 5.65 11.28 -7.95
C ASN A 89 6.95 11.41 -7.15
N ASN A 90 6.84 11.49 -5.84
CA ASN A 90 8.00 11.52 -4.94
C ASN A 90 8.70 10.15 -4.85
N PHE A 91 7.93 9.05 -5.00
CA PHE A 91 8.40 7.70 -4.66
C PHE A 91 7.98 6.67 -5.73
N PRO A 92 8.49 6.80 -6.97
CA PRO A 92 8.15 5.85 -8.04
C PRO A 92 8.60 4.42 -7.73
N GLU A 93 9.64 4.22 -6.93
CA GLU A 93 10.11 2.91 -6.47
C GLU A 93 9.07 2.18 -5.61
N PHE A 94 8.22 2.92 -4.89
CA PHE A 94 7.12 2.31 -4.12
C PHE A 94 5.92 2.06 -5.04
N THR A 95 5.49 3.04 -5.82
CA THR A 95 4.34 2.88 -6.70
C THR A 95 4.58 1.86 -7.81
N GLY A 96 5.78 1.84 -8.39
CA GLY A 96 6.18 0.84 -9.39
C GLY A 96 6.11 -0.60 -8.87
N ARG A 97 6.31 -0.81 -7.56
CA ARG A 97 6.22 -2.14 -6.94
C ARG A 97 4.83 -2.48 -6.42
N VAL A 98 4.22 -1.59 -5.66
CA VAL A 98 3.04 -1.95 -4.84
C VAL A 98 1.74 -1.27 -5.25
N CYS A 99 1.74 -0.34 -6.21
CA CYS A 99 0.51 0.23 -6.73
C CYS A 99 -0.23 -0.79 -7.61
N PRO A 100 -1.55 -0.97 -7.46
CA PRO A 100 -2.34 -1.85 -8.33
C PRO A 100 -2.52 -1.29 -9.75
N ALA A 101 -1.90 -0.14 -10.06
CA ALA A 101 -1.89 0.53 -11.36
C ALA A 101 -3.28 0.85 -11.94
N PRO A 102 -4.12 1.64 -11.25
CA PRO A 102 -5.40 2.06 -11.80
C PRO A 102 -5.26 2.81 -13.13
N CYS A 103 -4.10 3.44 -13.36
CA CYS A 103 -3.75 4.06 -14.63
C CYS A 103 -3.79 3.10 -15.83
N GLU A 104 -3.41 1.84 -15.65
CA GLU A 104 -3.55 0.82 -16.70
C GLU A 104 -5.02 0.46 -16.95
N GLY A 105 -5.83 0.41 -15.87
CA GLY A 105 -7.28 0.19 -15.97
C GLY A 105 -8.03 1.33 -16.67
N ALA A 106 -7.54 2.55 -16.55
CA ALA A 106 -8.11 3.75 -17.16
C ALA A 106 -7.42 4.14 -18.50
N CYS A 107 -6.42 3.38 -18.96
CA CYS A 107 -5.77 3.64 -20.24
C CYS A 107 -6.79 3.57 -21.38
N VAL A 108 -6.84 4.61 -22.23
CA VAL A 108 -7.78 4.68 -23.37
C VAL A 108 -7.59 3.50 -24.33
N LEU A 109 -6.36 3.06 -24.55
CA LEU A 109 -6.07 1.88 -25.34
C LEU A 109 -6.80 0.63 -24.81
N GLY A 110 -7.00 0.55 -23.49
CA GLY A 110 -7.72 -0.55 -22.83
C GLY A 110 -9.18 -0.71 -23.19
N ILE A 111 -9.75 0.19 -24.01
CA ILE A 111 -11.13 0.08 -24.53
C ILE A 111 -11.20 -0.97 -25.66
N THR A 112 -10.21 -1.02 -26.54
CA THR A 112 -10.18 -1.86 -27.74
C THR A 112 -9.07 -2.90 -27.74
N ASP A 113 -7.98 -2.63 -27.03
CA ASP A 113 -6.75 -3.42 -27.01
C ASP A 113 -6.20 -3.57 -25.58
N PRO A 114 -5.25 -4.47 -25.31
CA PRO A 114 -4.58 -4.51 -24.03
C PRO A 114 -3.87 -3.18 -23.72
N SER A 115 -4.10 -2.61 -22.55
CA SER A 115 -3.53 -1.32 -22.11
C SER A 115 -1.99 -1.30 -22.17
N VAL A 116 -1.39 -0.12 -22.09
CA VAL A 116 0.07 0.03 -21.94
C VAL A 116 0.51 -0.54 -20.58
N THR A 117 1.69 -1.17 -20.51
CA THR A 117 2.29 -1.69 -19.28
C THR A 117 2.97 -0.58 -18.46
N ILE A 118 2.16 0.34 -17.97
CA ILE A 118 2.59 1.60 -17.36
C ILE A 118 3.44 1.37 -16.13
N LYS A 119 3.00 0.46 -15.26
CA LYS A 119 3.65 0.16 -13.97
C LYS A 119 5.07 -0.39 -14.15
N ASN A 120 5.30 -1.30 -15.09
CA ASN A 120 6.65 -1.81 -15.35
C ASN A 120 7.58 -0.72 -15.92
N ILE A 121 7.06 0.15 -16.79
CA ILE A 121 7.83 1.29 -17.32
C ILE A 121 8.20 2.25 -16.19
N GLU A 122 7.25 2.60 -15.31
CA GLU A 122 7.49 3.44 -14.13
C GLU A 122 8.58 2.86 -13.23
N MET A 123 8.49 1.57 -12.91
CA MET A 123 9.46 0.86 -12.07
C MET A 123 10.86 0.88 -12.71
N ALA A 124 10.95 0.58 -14.00
CA ALA A 124 12.23 0.57 -14.71
C ALA A 124 12.89 1.95 -14.80
N ILE A 125 12.09 3.03 -14.95
CA ILE A 125 12.62 4.40 -14.96
C ILE A 125 13.31 4.72 -13.64
N ILE A 126 12.68 4.42 -12.52
CA ILE A 126 13.23 4.75 -11.21
C ILE A 126 14.38 3.84 -10.81
N ASP A 127 14.29 2.54 -11.07
CA ASP A 127 15.36 1.60 -10.73
C ASP A 127 16.63 1.94 -11.51
N ARG A 128 16.52 2.20 -12.81
CA ARG A 128 17.63 2.72 -13.59
C ARG A 128 18.16 4.06 -13.06
N GLY A 129 17.28 4.95 -12.60
CA GLY A 129 17.67 6.22 -12.00
C GLY A 129 18.57 6.06 -10.78
N PHE A 130 18.32 5.04 -9.97
CA PHE A 130 19.19 4.67 -8.85
C PHE A 130 20.49 4.00 -9.30
N GLU A 131 20.42 3.05 -10.21
CA GLU A 131 21.60 2.32 -10.75
C GLU A 131 22.62 3.27 -11.39
N GLU A 132 22.15 4.24 -12.17
CA GLU A 132 22.99 5.25 -12.85
C GLU A 132 23.39 6.41 -11.91
N GLY A 133 22.91 6.41 -10.66
CA GLY A 133 23.21 7.47 -9.69
C GLY A 133 22.60 8.83 -10.05
N TRP A 134 21.48 8.86 -10.78
CA TRP A 134 20.76 10.09 -11.10
C TRP A 134 19.88 10.56 -9.96
N VAL A 135 19.39 9.63 -9.14
CA VAL A 135 18.60 9.94 -7.94
C VAL A 135 19.56 10.24 -6.80
N LYS A 136 19.54 11.48 -6.33
CA LYS A 136 20.40 12.00 -5.25
C LYS A 136 19.61 12.90 -4.34
N ALA A 137 20.12 13.14 -3.16
CA ALA A 137 19.58 14.14 -2.25
C ALA A 137 19.66 15.54 -2.86
N GLU A 138 18.56 16.27 -2.81
CA GLU A 138 18.44 17.65 -3.28
C GLU A 138 17.92 18.56 -2.16
N PRO A 139 18.77 18.90 -1.17
CA PRO A 139 18.35 19.72 -0.04
C PRO A 139 17.89 21.10 -0.52
N PRO A 140 16.91 21.72 0.16
CA PRO A 140 16.43 23.05 -0.20
C PRO A 140 17.56 24.09 -0.10
N LYS A 141 17.59 25.04 -1.04
CA LYS A 141 18.62 26.08 -1.09
C LYS A 141 18.55 27.03 0.11
N THR A 142 17.36 27.24 0.62
CA THR A 142 17.09 28.14 1.75
C THR A 142 16.13 27.45 2.72
N ARG A 143 16.32 27.70 4.03
CA ARG A 143 15.39 27.24 5.07
C ARG A 143 14.51 28.39 5.52
N THR A 144 13.23 28.10 5.71
CA THR A 144 12.32 29.00 6.40
C THR A 144 12.50 28.90 7.91
N GLN A 145 11.88 29.80 8.66
CA GLN A 145 11.85 29.71 10.12
C GLN A 145 10.82 28.67 10.64
N TYR A 146 9.90 28.23 9.80
CA TYR A 146 8.78 27.39 10.19
C TYR A 146 9.19 25.94 10.44
N LYS A 147 8.56 25.35 11.47
CA LYS A 147 8.72 23.96 11.90
C LYS A 147 7.41 23.22 11.70
N VAL A 148 7.47 22.06 11.10
CA VAL A 148 6.29 21.22 10.87
C VAL A 148 6.51 19.83 11.45
N ALA A 149 5.57 19.37 12.29
CA ALA A 149 5.53 18.00 12.77
C ALA A 149 4.64 17.15 11.85
N VAL A 150 5.13 15.98 11.45
CA VAL A 150 4.37 14.96 10.72
C VAL A 150 4.23 13.73 11.61
N VAL A 151 3.01 13.32 11.91
CA VAL A 151 2.72 12.16 12.75
C VAL A 151 2.39 10.96 11.87
N GLY A 152 3.30 10.00 11.81
CA GLY A 152 3.24 8.83 10.97
C GLY A 152 4.13 8.94 9.73
N SER A 153 4.93 7.89 9.51
CA SER A 153 5.93 7.79 8.45
C SER A 153 5.48 6.95 7.25
N GLY A 154 4.18 6.68 7.11
CA GLY A 154 3.63 6.00 5.94
C GLY A 154 3.72 6.86 4.67
N PRO A 155 3.24 6.35 3.52
CA PRO A 155 3.35 7.04 2.23
C PRO A 155 2.86 8.49 2.23
N ALA A 156 1.76 8.79 2.94
CA ALA A 156 1.23 10.15 3.06
C ALA A 156 2.17 11.07 3.85
N GLY A 157 2.65 10.61 5.01
CA GLY A 157 3.59 11.37 5.85
C GLY A 157 4.92 11.62 5.16
N LEU A 158 5.49 10.61 4.50
CA LEU A 158 6.74 10.75 3.73
C LEU A 158 6.58 11.72 2.56
N ALA A 159 5.46 11.65 1.81
CA ALA A 159 5.21 12.54 0.69
C ALA A 159 5.04 14.00 1.16
N ALA A 160 4.34 14.21 2.27
CA ALA A 160 4.21 15.53 2.88
C ALA A 160 5.57 16.05 3.37
N ALA A 161 6.34 15.21 4.08
CA ALA A 161 7.66 15.59 4.57
C ALA A 161 8.61 16.00 3.43
N ALA A 162 8.64 15.22 2.34
CA ALA A 162 9.44 15.55 1.16
C ALA A 162 9.04 16.90 0.55
N GLN A 163 7.74 17.16 0.39
CA GLN A 163 7.26 18.42 -0.19
C GLN A 163 7.51 19.64 0.72
N LEU A 164 7.21 19.52 2.00
CA LEU A 164 7.46 20.57 2.99
C LEU A 164 8.95 20.89 3.13
N ASN A 165 9.77 19.85 3.14
CA ASN A 165 11.23 20.02 3.15
C ASN A 165 11.72 20.74 1.88
N LYS A 166 11.18 20.37 0.70
CA LYS A 166 11.48 21.03 -0.58
C LYS A 166 11.07 22.51 -0.60
N ALA A 167 9.97 22.86 0.08
CA ALA A 167 9.56 24.27 0.30
C ALA A 167 10.49 25.01 1.28
N GLY A 168 11.38 24.31 1.95
CA GLY A 168 12.37 24.89 2.87
C GLY A 168 11.97 24.84 4.36
N HIS A 169 10.84 24.22 4.72
CA HIS A 169 10.44 24.09 6.12
C HIS A 169 11.33 23.09 6.87
N ASN A 170 11.40 23.25 8.20
CA ASN A 170 12.07 22.31 9.09
C ASN A 170 11.06 21.22 9.49
N VAL A 171 11.22 20.03 8.93
CA VAL A 171 10.25 18.93 9.08
C VAL A 171 10.79 17.88 10.04
N THR A 172 9.97 17.49 11.01
CA THR A 172 10.20 16.34 11.89
C THR A 172 9.07 15.33 11.72
N VAL A 173 9.40 14.10 11.37
CA VAL A 173 8.47 12.98 11.22
C VAL A 173 8.57 12.09 12.45
N TYR A 174 7.48 11.90 13.16
CA TYR A 174 7.37 11.01 14.32
C TYR A 174 6.78 9.66 13.89
N GLU A 175 7.44 8.58 14.27
CA GLU A 175 7.02 7.21 14.01
C GLU A 175 7.02 6.39 15.30
N ARG A 176 5.91 5.71 15.59
CA ARG A 176 5.79 4.85 16.78
C ARG A 176 6.62 3.56 16.68
N ALA A 177 6.83 3.06 15.46
CA ALA A 177 7.66 1.89 15.21
C ALA A 177 9.15 2.22 15.29
N ASP A 178 9.98 1.19 15.34
CA ASP A 178 11.44 1.30 15.37
C ASP A 178 12.06 1.64 14.00
N ARG A 179 11.29 1.56 12.92
CA ARG A 179 11.70 1.88 11.54
C ARG A 179 10.67 2.74 10.83
N ILE A 180 11.16 3.58 9.94
CA ILE A 180 10.36 4.50 9.12
C ILE A 180 9.74 3.76 7.94
N GLY A 181 8.50 4.12 7.57
CA GLY A 181 7.83 3.63 6.36
C GLY A 181 6.38 3.20 6.57
N GLY A 182 5.91 3.04 7.81
CA GLY A 182 4.55 2.56 8.09
C GLY A 182 4.27 1.22 7.38
N LEU A 183 3.20 1.15 6.56
CA LEU A 183 2.88 -0.07 5.81
C LEU A 183 3.94 -0.46 4.77
N LEU A 184 4.71 0.48 4.24
CA LEU A 184 5.83 0.17 3.33
C LEU A 184 6.90 -0.66 4.05
N MET A 185 7.11 -0.41 5.34
CA MET A 185 8.07 -1.15 6.17
C MET A 185 7.47 -2.47 6.67
N TYR A 186 6.33 -2.42 7.36
CA TYR A 186 5.84 -3.56 8.13
C TYR A 186 4.56 -4.21 7.61
N GLY A 187 3.81 -3.55 6.71
CA GLY A 187 2.59 -4.11 6.13
C GLY A 187 2.82 -4.93 4.87
N ILE A 188 3.73 -4.47 4.03
CA ILE A 188 4.10 -5.13 2.78
C ILE A 188 5.30 -6.05 3.06
N PRO A 189 5.28 -7.33 2.68
CA PRO A 189 6.40 -8.23 2.92
C PRO A 189 7.62 -7.90 2.05
N ASN A 190 8.82 -8.31 2.52
CA ASN A 190 10.09 -8.00 1.84
C ASN A 190 10.14 -8.49 0.40
N MET A 191 9.53 -9.66 0.11
CA MET A 191 9.50 -10.19 -1.25
C MET A 191 8.67 -9.36 -2.24
N LYS A 192 7.84 -8.44 -1.77
CA LYS A 192 7.08 -7.51 -2.62
C LYS A 192 7.70 -6.10 -2.67
N LEU A 193 8.41 -5.73 -1.61
CA LEU A 193 9.10 -4.45 -1.48
C LEU A 193 10.30 -4.61 -0.54
N ALA A 194 11.49 -4.66 -1.11
CA ALA A 194 12.73 -4.82 -0.35
C ALA A 194 12.95 -3.64 0.62
N LYS A 195 13.23 -3.93 1.89
CA LYS A 195 13.33 -2.88 2.91
C LYS A 195 14.65 -2.12 2.81
N ASN A 196 15.76 -2.83 2.83
CA ASN A 196 17.08 -2.21 2.83
C ASN A 196 17.39 -1.50 1.49
N GLU A 197 17.11 -2.18 0.38
CA GLU A 197 17.50 -1.73 -0.96
C GLU A 197 16.57 -0.67 -1.55
N VAL A 198 15.32 -0.59 -1.05
CA VAL A 198 14.30 0.31 -1.61
C VAL A 198 13.80 1.30 -0.57
N VAL A 199 13.27 0.82 0.57
CA VAL A 199 12.65 1.71 1.56
C VAL A 199 13.71 2.52 2.30
N GLU A 200 14.70 1.87 2.93
CA GLU A 200 15.74 2.55 3.70
C GLU A 200 16.61 3.44 2.81
N ARG A 201 16.88 3.04 1.56
CA ARG A 201 17.58 3.88 0.58
C ARG A 201 16.87 5.21 0.35
N ARG A 202 15.54 5.22 0.23
CA ARG A 202 14.75 6.46 0.09
C ARG A 202 14.76 7.28 1.37
N ILE A 203 14.65 6.64 2.52
CA ILE A 203 14.69 7.34 3.81
C ILE A 203 16.04 8.06 3.99
N ALA A 204 17.15 7.38 3.68
CA ALA A 204 18.48 8.00 3.74
C ALA A 204 18.59 9.26 2.86
N ILE A 205 18.00 9.27 1.67
CA ILE A 205 17.95 10.46 0.81
C ILE A 205 17.18 11.60 1.49
N LEU A 206 16.02 11.30 2.09
CA LEU A 206 15.25 12.33 2.81
C LEU A 206 15.97 12.88 4.02
N GLU A 207 16.74 12.06 4.73
CA GLU A 207 17.62 12.49 5.83
C GLU A 207 18.73 13.40 5.32
N GLU A 208 19.40 13.05 4.23
CA GLU A 208 20.43 13.88 3.60
C GLU A 208 19.84 15.22 3.10
N GLU A 209 18.58 15.25 2.69
CA GLU A 209 17.86 16.48 2.34
C GLU A 209 17.48 17.31 3.56
N GLY A 210 17.59 16.76 4.77
CA GLY A 210 17.39 17.43 6.06
C GLY A 210 16.01 17.24 6.68
N VAL A 211 15.28 16.18 6.31
CA VAL A 211 14.12 15.71 7.09
C VAL A 211 14.62 15.00 8.35
N SER A 212 14.07 15.36 9.50
CA SER A 212 14.38 14.69 10.77
C SER A 212 13.35 13.57 11.03
N PHE A 213 13.85 12.38 11.37
CA PHE A 213 13.00 11.25 11.76
C PHE A 213 13.21 10.90 13.22
N VAL A 214 12.10 10.66 13.95
CA VAL A 214 12.09 10.28 15.37
C VAL A 214 11.25 9.01 15.49
N THR A 215 11.93 7.88 15.59
CA THR A 215 11.32 6.55 15.77
C THR A 215 11.05 6.24 17.23
N ASN A 216 10.34 5.13 17.52
CA ASN A 216 9.95 4.70 18.87
C ASN A 216 9.25 5.82 19.67
N THR A 217 8.50 6.69 18.96
CA THR A 217 7.81 7.82 19.57
C THR A 217 6.36 7.81 19.17
N GLU A 218 5.52 7.37 20.08
CA GLU A 218 4.07 7.39 19.91
C GLU A 218 3.53 8.80 20.19
N ILE A 219 2.66 9.28 19.31
CA ILE A 219 1.86 10.46 19.58
C ILE A 219 0.50 9.97 20.09
N GLY A 220 0.27 10.09 21.39
CA GLY A 220 -0.83 9.48 22.10
C GLY A 220 -1.27 10.32 23.30
N ASP A 221 -1.62 9.64 24.40
CA ASP A 221 -2.02 10.26 25.68
C ASP A 221 -0.83 10.71 26.54
N GLY A 222 0.40 10.38 26.14
CA GLY A 222 1.62 10.70 26.88
C GLY A 222 1.95 9.74 28.04
N GLU A 223 1.17 8.67 28.24
CA GLU A 223 1.37 7.74 29.35
C GLU A 223 2.51 6.75 29.08
N ALA A 224 2.72 6.34 27.82
CA ALA A 224 3.80 5.45 27.44
C ALA A 224 5.17 6.14 27.55
N SER A 225 6.21 5.40 27.91
CA SER A 225 7.57 5.93 28.01
C SER A 225 8.05 6.46 26.63
N GLY A 226 8.38 7.74 26.56
CA GLY A 226 8.77 8.42 25.33
C GLY A 226 7.60 8.88 24.44
N ALA A 227 6.35 8.64 24.86
CA ALA A 227 5.19 9.15 24.15
C ALA A 227 5.09 10.67 24.27
N ARG A 228 4.48 11.28 23.25
CA ARG A 228 4.19 12.73 23.21
C ARG A 228 2.72 12.96 22.92
N THR A 229 2.22 14.14 23.28
CA THR A 229 0.84 14.51 22.97
C THR A 229 0.79 15.49 21.79
N ILE A 230 -0.40 15.62 21.19
CA ILE A 230 -0.63 16.59 20.10
C ILE A 230 -0.46 18.03 20.65
N GLU A 231 -0.83 18.30 21.91
CA GLU A 231 -0.62 19.61 22.54
C GLU A 231 0.84 19.99 22.60
N GLN A 232 1.71 19.07 23.03
CA GLN A 232 3.16 19.30 23.05
C GLN A 232 3.71 19.62 21.66
N LEU A 233 3.21 18.92 20.62
CA LEU A 233 3.60 19.24 19.24
C LEU A 233 3.11 20.63 18.82
N ARG A 234 1.92 21.06 19.21
CA ARG A 234 1.41 22.40 18.91
C ARG A 234 2.17 23.53 19.60
N GLU A 235 2.81 23.26 20.73
CA GLU A 235 3.66 24.24 21.42
C GLU A 235 5.03 24.40 20.76
N GLU A 236 5.53 23.35 20.10
CA GLU A 236 6.88 23.31 19.53
C GLU A 236 6.94 23.55 18.01
N PHE A 237 5.82 23.33 17.32
CA PHE A 237 5.73 23.37 15.85
C PHE A 237 4.65 24.36 15.39
N ASP A 238 4.88 25.00 14.26
CA ASP A 238 3.96 25.96 13.65
C ASP A 238 2.78 25.27 12.96
N ALA A 239 2.93 24.01 12.58
CA ALA A 239 1.85 23.15 12.03
C ALA A 239 2.10 21.67 12.37
N VAL A 240 1.00 20.91 12.50
CA VAL A 240 1.01 19.45 12.74
C VAL A 240 0.19 18.75 11.68
N LEU A 241 0.78 17.77 10.99
CA LEU A 241 0.08 16.90 10.06
C LEU A 241 -0.13 15.51 10.67
N LEU A 242 -1.37 15.09 10.78
CA LEU A 242 -1.75 13.73 11.16
C LEU A 242 -1.80 12.86 9.89
N ALA A 243 -0.87 11.91 9.77
CA ALA A 243 -0.74 10.95 8.68
C ALA A 243 -0.64 9.51 9.23
N THR A 244 -1.44 9.22 10.27
CA THR A 244 -1.37 8.03 11.11
C THR A 244 -1.87 6.75 10.44
N GLY A 245 -2.46 6.85 9.24
CA GLY A 245 -3.04 5.72 8.52
C GLY A 245 -4.37 5.23 9.11
N ALA A 246 -4.86 4.10 8.62
CA ALA A 246 -6.01 3.38 9.15
C ALA A 246 -5.50 2.08 9.79
N THR A 247 -5.50 2.02 11.12
CA THR A 247 -4.82 0.96 11.88
C THR A 247 -5.75 0.10 12.71
N VAL A 248 -7.02 0.51 12.91
CA VAL A 248 -8.03 -0.29 13.58
C VAL A 248 -8.53 -1.39 12.65
N PRO A 249 -8.18 -2.69 12.89
CA PRO A 249 -8.55 -3.75 11.99
C PRO A 249 -10.04 -4.13 12.12
N ARG A 250 -10.63 -4.60 11.02
CA ARG A 250 -11.94 -5.29 11.11
C ARG A 250 -11.77 -6.61 11.81
N ASN A 251 -12.65 -6.85 12.76
CA ASN A 251 -12.66 -8.10 13.52
C ASN A 251 -13.87 -8.99 13.13
N LEU A 252 -13.80 -10.28 13.49
CA LEU A 252 -14.93 -11.21 13.43
C LEU A 252 -15.52 -11.35 14.85
N ASP A 253 -16.78 -10.98 15.00
CA ASP A 253 -17.51 -11.21 16.25
C ASP A 253 -18.24 -12.56 16.18
N ILE A 254 -17.46 -13.63 16.29
CA ILE A 254 -17.95 -15.02 16.25
C ILE A 254 -17.34 -15.84 17.40
N PRO A 255 -18.01 -16.91 17.86
CA PRO A 255 -17.48 -17.78 18.91
C PRO A 255 -16.09 -18.31 18.58
N GLY A 256 -15.21 -18.32 19.59
CA GLY A 256 -13.84 -18.82 19.47
C GLY A 256 -12.84 -17.83 18.88
N ARG A 257 -13.22 -16.54 18.68
CA ARG A 257 -12.33 -15.49 18.14
C ARG A 257 -11.05 -15.32 18.97
N ASP A 258 -11.14 -15.52 20.28
CA ASP A 258 -10.02 -15.29 21.21
C ASP A 258 -9.10 -16.52 21.38
N LEU A 259 -9.31 -17.59 20.60
CA LEU A 259 -8.43 -18.75 20.61
C LEU A 259 -7.02 -18.38 20.13
N LYS A 260 -6.02 -18.97 20.74
CA LYS A 260 -4.63 -18.88 20.30
C LYS A 260 -4.50 -19.39 18.88
N GLY A 261 -3.76 -18.66 18.03
CA GLY A 261 -3.61 -18.97 16.61
C GLY A 261 -4.57 -18.21 15.69
N VAL A 262 -5.50 -17.41 16.25
CA VAL A 262 -6.35 -16.49 15.46
C VAL A 262 -5.80 -15.08 15.60
N HIS A 263 -5.14 -14.57 14.55
CA HIS A 263 -4.42 -13.29 14.53
C HIS A 263 -4.93 -12.33 13.46
N PHE A 264 -4.73 -11.05 13.67
CA PHE A 264 -4.86 -10.08 12.58
C PHE A 264 -3.69 -10.24 11.61
N ALA A 265 -3.96 -10.04 10.32
CA ALA A 265 -2.94 -10.13 9.27
C ALA A 265 -1.73 -9.22 9.55
N MET A 266 -1.98 -8.01 10.08
CA MET A 266 -0.90 -7.06 10.38
C MET A 266 0.02 -7.52 11.51
N GLU A 267 -0.49 -8.24 12.51
CA GLU A 267 0.36 -8.84 13.54
C GLU A 267 1.35 -9.85 12.93
N PHE A 268 0.83 -10.72 12.04
CA PHE A 268 1.62 -11.71 11.33
C PHE A 268 2.68 -11.08 10.42
N LEU A 269 2.28 -10.12 9.57
CA LEU A 269 3.17 -9.49 8.60
C LEU A 269 4.23 -8.61 9.27
N THR A 270 3.84 -7.85 10.31
CA THR A 270 4.77 -7.00 11.08
C THR A 270 5.84 -7.83 11.77
N GLN A 271 5.44 -8.86 12.52
CA GLN A 271 6.38 -9.73 13.24
C GLN A 271 7.30 -10.49 12.28
N ASN A 272 6.75 -11.01 11.16
CA ASN A 272 7.56 -11.65 10.13
C ASN A 272 8.64 -10.71 9.59
N THR A 273 8.25 -9.50 9.16
CA THR A 273 9.19 -8.57 8.56
C THR A 273 10.23 -8.10 9.58
N LYS A 274 9.81 -7.82 10.82
CA LYS A 274 10.72 -7.42 11.88
C LYS A 274 11.76 -8.50 12.18
N SER A 275 11.34 -9.74 12.40
CA SER A 275 12.24 -10.88 12.68
C SER A 275 13.15 -11.18 11.48
N LEU A 276 12.63 -11.05 10.25
CA LEU A 276 13.43 -11.18 9.02
C LEU A 276 14.58 -10.15 8.99
N LEU A 277 14.28 -8.88 9.25
CA LEU A 277 15.25 -7.80 9.20
C LEU A 277 16.25 -7.85 10.36
N ASP A 278 15.78 -8.18 11.56
CA ASP A 278 16.62 -8.19 12.77
C ASP A 278 17.55 -9.40 12.81
N SER A 279 17.13 -10.57 12.33
CA SER A 279 17.83 -11.82 12.59
C SER A 279 17.74 -12.86 11.48
N ASN A 280 17.11 -12.57 10.34
CA ASN A 280 16.75 -13.55 9.32
C ASN A 280 15.97 -14.74 9.92
N HIS A 281 14.99 -14.43 10.79
CA HIS A 281 14.14 -15.35 11.55
C HIS A 281 14.87 -16.21 12.61
N ALA A 282 16.15 -15.96 12.87
CA ALA A 282 16.91 -16.74 13.85
C ALA A 282 16.46 -16.53 15.31
N ASP A 283 15.84 -15.38 15.61
CA ASP A 283 15.30 -15.04 16.93
C ASP A 283 14.00 -15.79 17.29
N GLY A 284 13.31 -16.34 16.28
CA GLY A 284 12.01 -17.00 16.45
C GLY A 284 10.88 -16.07 16.93
N SER A 285 11.09 -14.76 16.92
CA SER A 285 10.17 -13.74 17.45
C SER A 285 9.10 -13.35 16.41
N TYR A 286 8.48 -14.35 15.76
CA TYR A 286 7.43 -14.14 14.77
C TYR A 286 6.37 -15.24 14.85
N ILE A 287 5.17 -14.95 14.35
CA ILE A 287 4.09 -15.93 14.21
C ILE A 287 4.46 -16.89 13.08
N SER A 288 4.89 -18.10 13.40
CA SER A 288 5.30 -19.09 12.39
C SER A 288 4.10 -19.83 11.81
N ALA A 289 4.05 -19.93 10.48
CA ALA A 289 3.10 -20.76 9.75
C ALA A 289 3.68 -22.17 9.43
N LYS A 290 4.91 -22.45 9.83
CA LYS A 290 5.59 -23.72 9.51
C LYS A 290 4.80 -24.93 10.02
N ASP A 291 4.61 -25.90 9.13
CA ASP A 291 3.91 -27.16 9.38
C ASP A 291 2.44 -27.01 9.82
N LYS A 292 1.82 -25.81 9.66
CA LYS A 292 0.45 -25.48 10.06
C LYS A 292 -0.54 -25.53 8.91
N ASN A 293 -1.79 -25.88 9.23
CA ASN A 293 -2.94 -25.64 8.37
C ASN A 293 -3.33 -24.16 8.52
N VAL A 294 -3.13 -23.35 7.48
CA VAL A 294 -3.34 -21.91 7.50
C VAL A 294 -4.64 -21.56 6.80
N ILE A 295 -5.44 -20.72 7.45
CA ILE A 295 -6.63 -20.10 6.83
C ILE A 295 -6.40 -18.58 6.79
N VAL A 296 -6.52 -17.98 5.59
CA VAL A 296 -6.55 -16.53 5.41
C VAL A 296 -8.00 -16.11 5.11
N ILE A 297 -8.55 -15.20 5.91
CA ILE A 297 -9.90 -14.67 5.72
C ILE A 297 -9.81 -13.26 5.13
N GLY A 298 -10.29 -13.11 3.88
CA GLY A 298 -10.24 -11.88 3.10
C GLY A 298 -9.27 -11.94 1.93
N GLY A 299 -9.68 -11.40 0.79
CA GLY A 299 -9.03 -11.61 -0.51
C GLY A 299 -8.36 -10.39 -1.12
N GLY A 300 -8.08 -9.35 -0.35
CA GLY A 300 -7.33 -8.19 -0.83
C GLY A 300 -5.81 -8.44 -0.87
N ASP A 301 -5.07 -7.38 -1.20
CA ASP A 301 -3.59 -7.40 -1.26
C ASP A 301 -2.95 -7.92 0.04
N THR A 302 -3.50 -7.56 1.20
CA THR A 302 -3.05 -8.06 2.51
C THR A 302 -3.22 -9.58 2.62
N GLY A 303 -4.32 -10.12 2.09
CA GLY A 303 -4.56 -11.57 2.05
C GLY A 303 -3.50 -12.30 1.20
N THR A 304 -3.22 -11.79 0.01
CA THR A 304 -2.15 -12.30 -0.86
C THR A 304 -0.79 -12.26 -0.17
N ASP A 305 -0.48 -11.20 0.56
CA ASP A 305 0.78 -11.05 1.29
C ASP A 305 0.89 -12.06 2.45
N CYS A 306 -0.22 -12.36 3.14
CA CYS A 306 -0.29 -13.44 4.12
C CYS A 306 -0.10 -14.82 3.48
N ILE A 307 -0.67 -15.06 2.30
CA ILE A 307 -0.50 -16.30 1.54
C ILE A 307 0.98 -16.51 1.21
N GLY A 308 1.61 -15.54 0.53
CA GLY A 308 3.00 -15.64 0.10
C GLY A 308 3.98 -15.80 1.28
N THR A 309 3.72 -15.14 2.40
CA THR A 309 4.51 -15.27 3.64
C THR A 309 4.34 -16.66 4.26
N SER A 310 3.10 -17.15 4.38
CA SER A 310 2.84 -18.48 4.95
C SER A 310 3.48 -19.63 4.17
N LEU A 311 3.48 -19.51 2.82
CA LEU A 311 4.14 -20.49 1.95
C LEU A 311 5.65 -20.51 2.16
N ARG A 312 6.30 -19.34 2.31
CA ARG A 312 7.75 -19.25 2.61
C ARG A 312 8.11 -19.78 3.98
N HIS A 313 7.20 -19.73 4.94
CA HIS A 313 7.36 -20.42 6.23
C HIS A 313 7.25 -21.95 6.11
N GLY A 314 6.75 -22.48 4.98
CA GLY A 314 6.53 -23.93 4.81
C GLY A 314 5.26 -24.40 5.50
N CYS A 315 4.12 -23.73 5.31
CA CYS A 315 2.84 -24.17 5.85
C CYS A 315 2.43 -25.54 5.24
N LYS A 316 1.69 -26.34 6.01
CA LYS A 316 1.24 -27.67 5.61
C LYS A 316 0.12 -27.63 4.58
N SER A 317 -0.82 -26.71 4.75
CA SER A 317 -1.91 -26.42 3.83
C SER A 317 -2.31 -24.97 3.94
N LEU A 318 -2.91 -24.41 2.88
CA LEU A 318 -3.36 -23.04 2.86
C LEU A 318 -4.69 -22.90 2.13
N VAL A 319 -5.64 -22.19 2.76
CA VAL A 319 -6.95 -21.85 2.19
C VAL A 319 -7.18 -20.36 2.39
N ASN A 320 -7.69 -19.68 1.34
CA ASN A 320 -8.13 -18.30 1.43
C ASN A 320 -9.65 -18.23 1.26
N LEU A 321 -10.35 -17.68 2.24
CA LEU A 321 -11.80 -17.59 2.30
C LEU A 321 -12.28 -16.18 1.98
N GLU A 322 -13.19 -16.09 1.02
CA GLU A 322 -13.76 -14.86 0.51
C GLU A 322 -15.26 -14.81 0.73
N LEU A 323 -15.75 -13.75 1.39
CA LEU A 323 -17.18 -13.52 1.58
C LEU A 323 -17.90 -13.22 0.26
N PHE A 324 -17.26 -12.46 -0.62
CA PHE A 324 -17.83 -12.06 -1.90
C PHE A 324 -17.75 -13.19 -2.94
N PRO A 325 -18.64 -13.18 -3.96
CA PRO A 325 -18.56 -14.12 -5.06
C PRO A 325 -17.30 -13.90 -5.90
N LYS A 326 -16.88 -14.94 -6.61
CA LYS A 326 -15.75 -14.86 -7.54
C LYS A 326 -15.98 -13.70 -8.54
N PRO A 327 -15.05 -12.75 -8.66
CA PRO A 327 -15.15 -11.69 -9.63
C PRO A 327 -15.26 -12.26 -11.07
N PRO A 328 -15.96 -11.56 -11.99
CA PRO A 328 -16.05 -11.99 -13.38
C PRO A 328 -14.71 -11.85 -14.11
N ASP A 329 -14.50 -12.61 -15.17
CA ASP A 329 -13.28 -12.55 -15.98
C ASP A 329 -13.17 -11.25 -16.81
N ALA A 330 -14.30 -10.58 -17.08
CA ALA A 330 -14.38 -9.30 -17.80
C ALA A 330 -15.20 -8.28 -17.01
N ARG A 331 -15.09 -7.00 -17.35
CA ARG A 331 -15.85 -5.91 -16.71
C ARG A 331 -17.34 -6.17 -16.79
N ALA A 332 -18.01 -6.13 -15.64
CA ALA A 332 -19.48 -6.17 -15.57
C ALA A 332 -20.10 -4.81 -16.02
N PRO A 333 -21.38 -4.77 -16.43
CA PRO A 333 -22.06 -3.51 -16.80
C PRO A 333 -22.01 -2.43 -15.70
N GLY A 334 -22.03 -2.82 -14.43
CA GLY A 334 -21.89 -1.90 -13.27
C GLY A 334 -20.45 -1.43 -12.97
N ASN A 335 -19.47 -1.86 -13.76
CA ASN A 335 -18.08 -1.46 -13.64
C ASN A 335 -17.50 -1.02 -15.01
N PRO A 336 -18.07 0.01 -15.64
CA PRO A 336 -17.63 0.47 -16.96
C PRO A 336 -16.22 1.11 -16.89
N TRP A 337 -15.52 1.11 -18.03
CA TRP A 337 -14.35 1.96 -18.21
C TRP A 337 -14.74 3.44 -17.98
N PRO A 338 -13.92 4.32 -17.37
CA PRO A 338 -12.51 4.12 -16.97
C PRO A 338 -12.32 3.60 -15.53
N LEU A 339 -13.36 3.22 -14.81
CA LEU A 339 -13.26 2.76 -13.44
C LEU A 339 -12.25 1.61 -13.28
N PHE A 340 -11.65 1.49 -12.10
CA PHE A 340 -10.74 0.37 -11.81
C PHE A 340 -11.44 -0.98 -12.07
N PRO A 341 -10.84 -1.91 -12.85
CA PRO A 341 -11.50 -3.15 -13.24
C PRO A 341 -11.68 -4.10 -12.06
N ARG A 342 -12.93 -4.40 -11.73
CA ARG A 342 -13.31 -5.42 -10.74
C ARG A 342 -13.44 -6.78 -11.43
N THR A 343 -12.32 -7.31 -11.87
CA THR A 343 -12.22 -8.58 -12.56
C THR A 343 -11.39 -9.58 -11.79
N TYR A 344 -11.58 -10.86 -12.08
CA TYR A 344 -10.77 -11.91 -11.49
C TYR A 344 -9.31 -11.74 -11.87
N LYS A 345 -8.43 -11.76 -10.87
CA LYS A 345 -6.97 -11.64 -11.03
C LYS A 345 -6.28 -12.70 -10.19
N VAL A 346 -5.22 -13.24 -10.73
CA VAL A 346 -4.28 -14.10 -9.99
C VAL A 346 -3.08 -13.22 -9.62
N ASP A 347 -2.80 -13.08 -8.35
CA ASP A 347 -1.63 -12.38 -7.84
C ASP A 347 -0.54 -13.39 -7.46
N TYR A 348 0.66 -12.91 -7.15
CA TYR A 348 1.84 -13.72 -6.89
C TYR A 348 1.62 -14.83 -5.85
N GLY A 349 0.95 -14.52 -4.74
CA GLY A 349 0.68 -15.53 -3.68
C GLY A 349 -0.30 -16.62 -4.11
N HIS A 350 -1.29 -16.27 -4.96
CA HIS A 350 -2.20 -17.27 -5.52
C HIS A 350 -1.49 -18.22 -6.49
N GLU A 351 -0.59 -17.66 -7.33
CA GLU A 351 0.25 -18.43 -8.24
C GLU A 351 1.18 -19.38 -7.47
N GLU A 352 1.84 -18.86 -6.43
CA GLU A 352 2.70 -19.62 -5.53
C GLU A 352 1.93 -20.75 -4.83
N ALA A 353 0.74 -20.47 -4.31
CA ALA A 353 -0.11 -21.49 -3.70
C ALA A 353 -0.53 -22.57 -4.70
N ALA A 354 -0.91 -22.17 -5.90
CA ALA A 354 -1.25 -23.12 -6.97
C ALA A 354 -0.05 -24.00 -7.36
N GLN A 355 1.15 -23.46 -7.36
CA GLN A 355 2.38 -24.22 -7.61
C GLN A 355 2.66 -25.25 -6.51
N VAL A 356 2.45 -24.89 -5.24
CA VAL A 356 2.75 -25.78 -4.09
C VAL A 356 1.69 -26.86 -3.91
N GLN A 357 0.41 -26.51 -4.01
CA GLN A 357 -0.71 -27.40 -3.67
C GLN A 357 -1.56 -27.83 -4.86
N GLY A 358 -1.19 -27.44 -6.09
CA GLY A 358 -1.83 -27.88 -7.34
C GLY A 358 -3.16 -27.18 -7.66
N SER A 359 -3.60 -26.19 -6.85
CA SER A 359 -4.84 -25.45 -7.08
C SER A 359 -4.81 -24.06 -6.45
N ASP A 360 -5.64 -23.16 -6.96
CA ASP A 360 -5.89 -21.84 -6.39
C ASP A 360 -6.40 -22.00 -4.94
N PRO A 361 -5.85 -21.29 -3.95
CA PRO A 361 -6.24 -21.43 -2.54
C PRO A 361 -7.59 -20.81 -2.21
N ARG A 362 -8.19 -20.03 -3.11
CA ARG A 362 -9.39 -19.24 -2.84
C ARG A 362 -10.68 -20.05 -2.89
N THR A 363 -11.54 -19.80 -1.92
CA THR A 363 -12.92 -20.28 -1.87
C THR A 363 -13.82 -19.06 -1.67
N PHE A 364 -14.72 -18.83 -2.61
CA PHE A 364 -15.59 -17.64 -2.67
C PHE A 364 -17.00 -17.93 -2.11
N SER A 365 -17.71 -16.85 -1.76
CA SER A 365 -19.06 -16.89 -1.20
C SER A 365 -19.14 -17.74 0.07
N VAL A 366 -18.22 -17.54 0.99
CA VAL A 366 -18.10 -18.28 2.25
C VAL A 366 -18.09 -17.33 3.42
N ASP A 367 -18.94 -17.59 4.41
CA ASP A 367 -19.00 -16.87 5.68
C ASP A 367 -18.53 -17.77 6.85
N SER A 368 -17.84 -17.16 7.79
CA SER A 368 -17.31 -17.80 8.99
C SER A 368 -18.38 -17.88 10.08
N ILE A 369 -18.55 -19.03 10.71
CA ILE A 369 -19.57 -19.27 11.73
C ILE A 369 -18.98 -19.25 13.13
N ASN A 370 -17.97 -20.10 13.38
CA ASN A 370 -17.28 -20.20 14.66
C ASN A 370 -15.91 -20.87 14.49
N PHE A 371 -14.99 -20.55 15.40
CA PHE A 371 -13.76 -21.30 15.60
C PHE A 371 -13.95 -22.34 16.69
N GLU A 372 -13.28 -23.48 16.55
CA GLU A 372 -13.22 -24.52 17.57
C GLU A 372 -11.77 -24.67 18.03
N GLY A 373 -11.57 -24.93 19.31
CA GLY A 373 -10.27 -25.07 19.95
C GLY A 373 -10.09 -26.36 20.71
N ASP A 374 -8.84 -26.64 21.04
CA ASP A 374 -8.47 -27.73 21.95
C ASP A 374 -8.58 -27.32 23.43
N SER A 375 -8.21 -28.27 24.35
CA SER A 375 -8.22 -28.04 25.80
C SER A 375 -7.22 -26.96 26.25
N ASP A 376 -6.19 -26.65 25.46
CA ASP A 376 -5.16 -25.63 25.74
C ASP A 376 -5.49 -24.26 25.14
N GLY A 377 -6.67 -24.17 24.49
CA GLY A 377 -7.20 -22.95 23.88
C GLY A 377 -6.56 -22.58 22.55
N HIS A 378 -5.97 -23.52 21.82
CA HIS A 378 -5.50 -23.32 20.47
C HIS A 378 -6.59 -23.62 19.45
N VAL A 379 -6.67 -22.84 18.39
CA VAL A 379 -7.60 -23.08 17.28
C VAL A 379 -7.25 -24.42 16.60
N THR A 380 -8.27 -25.22 16.31
CA THR A 380 -8.14 -26.53 15.63
C THR A 380 -8.97 -26.59 14.37
N SER A 381 -10.05 -25.80 14.29
CA SER A 381 -10.90 -25.74 13.11
C SER A 381 -11.65 -24.42 13.00
N LEU A 382 -12.07 -24.12 11.75
CA LEU A 382 -13.05 -23.09 11.42
C LEU A 382 -14.26 -23.74 10.77
N LYS A 383 -15.45 -23.46 11.30
CA LYS A 383 -16.72 -23.81 10.67
C LYS A 383 -17.23 -22.66 9.81
N THR A 384 -17.62 -22.96 8.59
CA THR A 384 -18.13 -21.98 7.61
C THR A 384 -19.44 -22.45 7.00
N ALA A 385 -20.16 -21.55 6.31
CA ALA A 385 -21.25 -21.88 5.40
C ALA A 385 -21.13 -21.08 4.11
N ASN A 386 -21.69 -21.59 3.03
CA ASN A 386 -21.82 -20.81 1.81
C ASN A 386 -22.83 -19.68 2.01
N VAL A 387 -22.65 -18.60 1.27
CA VAL A 387 -23.55 -17.44 1.28
C VAL A 387 -24.03 -17.08 -0.12
N GLU A 388 -25.22 -16.51 -0.18
CA GLU A 388 -25.76 -15.83 -1.34
C GLU A 388 -26.07 -14.37 -1.02
N MET A 389 -25.98 -13.49 -2.02
CA MET A 389 -26.42 -12.10 -1.89
C MET A 389 -27.92 -12.03 -2.22
N LYS A 390 -28.73 -11.66 -1.24
CA LYS A 390 -30.17 -11.48 -1.40
C LYS A 390 -30.61 -10.17 -0.74
N ASP A 391 -31.30 -9.33 -1.50
CA ASP A 391 -31.79 -8.02 -1.05
C ASP A 391 -30.69 -7.10 -0.49
N GLY A 392 -29.45 -7.22 -0.97
CA GLY A 392 -28.30 -6.44 -0.52
C GLY A 392 -27.60 -6.99 0.74
N GLU A 393 -28.03 -8.11 1.28
CA GLU A 393 -27.47 -8.78 2.46
C GLU A 393 -26.92 -10.16 2.11
N PHE A 394 -25.84 -10.56 2.78
CA PHE A 394 -25.35 -11.95 2.73
C PHE A 394 -26.21 -12.84 3.61
N ARG A 395 -26.72 -13.92 3.04
CA ARG A 395 -27.50 -14.95 3.75
C ARG A 395 -26.82 -16.29 3.64
N ARG A 396 -26.64 -16.96 4.77
CA ARG A 396 -26.09 -18.31 4.81
C ARG A 396 -27.06 -19.31 4.19
N ILE A 397 -26.53 -20.24 3.41
CA ILE A 397 -27.28 -21.34 2.79
C ILE A 397 -27.23 -22.52 3.73
N GLU A 398 -28.38 -22.94 4.24
CA GLU A 398 -28.50 -24.10 5.16
C GLU A 398 -28.01 -25.39 4.50
N GLY A 399 -27.37 -26.26 5.28
CA GLY A 399 -26.84 -27.55 4.83
C GLY A 399 -25.57 -27.46 3.98
N THR A 400 -24.93 -26.29 3.95
CA THR A 400 -23.63 -26.07 3.25
C THR A 400 -22.47 -25.92 4.23
N GLU A 401 -22.69 -26.23 5.49
CA GLU A 401 -21.68 -26.10 6.52
C GLU A 401 -20.47 -26.98 6.20
N LYS A 402 -19.27 -26.39 6.39
CA LYS A 402 -17.99 -27.06 6.18
C LYS A 402 -17.05 -26.76 7.35
N ILE A 403 -16.31 -27.78 7.76
CA ILE A 403 -15.26 -27.66 8.77
C ILE A 403 -13.90 -27.69 8.04
N TRP A 404 -13.06 -26.72 8.36
CA TRP A 404 -11.71 -26.58 7.85
C TRP A 404 -10.73 -26.77 9.02
N ALA A 405 -9.76 -27.67 8.88
CA ALA A 405 -8.67 -27.77 9.84
C ALA A 405 -7.86 -26.46 9.85
N ALA A 406 -7.54 -25.97 11.03
CA ALA A 406 -6.82 -24.69 11.20
C ALA A 406 -5.92 -24.72 12.43
N ASP A 407 -4.63 -24.50 12.23
CA ASP A 407 -3.65 -24.29 13.30
C ASP A 407 -3.24 -22.79 13.36
N LEU A 408 -3.55 -22.04 12.31
CA LEU A 408 -3.31 -20.60 12.20
C LEU A 408 -4.38 -19.96 11.32
N VAL A 409 -5.02 -18.91 11.83
CA VAL A 409 -6.00 -18.12 11.09
C VAL A 409 -5.55 -16.66 11.03
N LEU A 410 -5.54 -16.09 9.82
CA LEU A 410 -5.11 -14.71 9.58
C LEU A 410 -6.28 -13.88 9.05
N LEU A 411 -6.70 -12.88 9.83
CA LEU A 411 -7.80 -11.98 9.49
C LEU A 411 -7.29 -10.82 8.63
N ALA A 412 -7.54 -10.88 7.32
CA ALA A 412 -7.12 -9.90 6.31
C ALA A 412 -8.32 -9.13 5.73
N MET A 413 -9.25 -8.70 6.60
CA MET A 413 -10.55 -8.13 6.22
C MET A 413 -10.56 -6.61 6.06
N GLY A 414 -9.40 -5.95 6.07
CA GLY A 414 -9.25 -4.50 5.99
C GLY A 414 -9.44 -3.81 7.35
N PHE A 415 -9.62 -2.48 7.31
CA PHE A 415 -9.58 -1.62 8.49
C PHE A 415 -10.88 -0.82 8.63
N LEU A 416 -11.10 -0.25 9.82
CA LEU A 416 -12.24 0.61 10.12
C LEU A 416 -11.86 2.10 10.02
N GLY A 417 -10.63 2.46 10.40
CA GLY A 417 -10.14 3.84 10.43
C GLY A 417 -8.89 3.98 11.29
N PRO A 418 -8.50 5.22 11.64
CA PRO A 418 -7.40 5.50 12.56
C PRO A 418 -7.77 5.16 14.00
N GLU A 419 -6.77 5.02 14.85
CA GLU A 419 -6.93 5.05 16.30
C GLU A 419 -7.25 6.47 16.77
N HIS A 420 -8.07 6.62 17.83
CA HIS A 420 -8.57 7.91 18.30
C HIS A 420 -7.94 8.39 19.61
N SER A 421 -7.19 7.55 20.32
CA SER A 421 -6.65 7.84 21.66
C SER A 421 -5.95 9.20 21.77
N ALA A 422 -5.12 9.56 20.77
CA ALA A 422 -4.44 10.85 20.76
C ALA A 422 -5.35 12.03 20.37
N THR A 423 -6.30 11.79 19.48
CA THR A 423 -7.12 12.85 18.86
C THR A 423 -8.36 13.19 19.66
N ASP A 424 -8.89 12.24 20.45
CA ASP A 424 -10.00 12.49 21.40
C ASP A 424 -9.60 13.51 22.46
N LEU A 425 -8.35 13.47 22.92
CA LEU A 425 -7.85 14.39 23.96
C LEU A 425 -7.86 15.86 23.53
N VAL A 426 -7.64 16.12 22.23
CA VAL A 426 -7.62 17.48 21.68
C VAL A 426 -8.93 17.88 20.99
N GLY A 427 -9.89 16.97 20.88
CA GLY A 427 -11.20 17.24 20.30
C GLY A 427 -11.20 17.33 18.78
N ILE A 428 -10.44 16.48 18.08
CA ILE A 428 -10.56 16.31 16.63
C ILE A 428 -11.94 15.72 16.30
N GLU A 429 -12.62 16.30 15.32
CA GLU A 429 -13.88 15.74 14.81
C GLU A 429 -13.65 14.58 13.86
N TYR A 430 -14.61 13.64 13.84
CA TYR A 430 -14.60 12.47 12.95
C TYR A 430 -15.75 12.55 11.94
N ASP A 431 -15.55 11.87 10.80
CA ASP A 431 -16.60 11.65 9.83
C ASP A 431 -17.47 10.42 10.21
N GLU A 432 -18.48 10.12 9.39
CA GLU A 432 -19.41 9.00 9.60
C GLU A 432 -18.71 7.61 9.54
N ARG A 433 -17.47 7.56 9.04
CA ARG A 433 -16.64 6.37 8.96
C ARG A 433 -15.53 6.32 9.99
N SER A 434 -15.59 7.19 11.00
CA SER A 434 -14.58 7.33 12.06
C SER A 434 -13.20 7.79 11.57
N ASN A 435 -13.10 8.42 10.39
CA ASN A 435 -11.87 9.04 9.94
C ASN A 435 -11.76 10.48 10.47
N TYR A 436 -10.55 11.03 10.53
CA TYR A 436 -10.35 12.44 10.91
C TYR A 436 -11.03 13.36 9.91
N LYS A 437 -12.03 14.09 10.39
CA LYS A 437 -12.82 15.00 9.56
C LYS A 437 -12.02 16.26 9.23
N THR A 438 -11.99 16.61 7.94
CA THR A 438 -11.42 17.86 7.48
C THR A 438 -12.48 18.74 6.82
N LYS A 439 -12.19 20.04 6.71
CA LYS A 439 -13.07 20.98 5.99
C LYS A 439 -13.20 20.55 4.53
N ASN A 440 -14.32 20.81 3.89
CA ASN A 440 -14.59 20.41 2.51
C ASN A 440 -13.45 20.73 1.56
N LYS A 441 -12.97 19.73 0.83
CA LYS A 441 -11.85 19.80 -0.14
C LYS A 441 -10.57 20.41 0.43
N SER A 442 -10.34 20.30 1.72
CA SER A 442 -9.18 20.81 2.43
C SER A 442 -8.60 19.71 3.32
N TYR A 443 -7.39 19.93 3.79
CA TYR A 443 -6.71 19.05 4.74
C TYR A 443 -6.72 19.59 6.17
N HIS A 444 -7.29 20.79 6.39
CA HIS A 444 -7.48 21.37 7.71
C HIS A 444 -8.52 20.59 8.53
N THR A 445 -8.20 20.24 9.75
CA THR A 445 -9.16 19.72 10.73
C THR A 445 -10.04 20.84 11.29
N ASN A 446 -10.85 20.54 12.31
CA ASN A 446 -11.56 21.56 13.07
C ASN A 446 -10.63 22.44 13.93
N LEU A 447 -9.40 22.02 14.20
CA LEU A 447 -8.40 22.75 14.98
C LEU A 447 -7.42 23.49 14.07
N GLU A 448 -7.14 24.75 14.40
CA GLU A 448 -6.18 25.57 13.67
C GLU A 448 -4.77 25.02 13.80
N GLY A 449 -4.03 24.97 12.69
CA GLY A 449 -2.67 24.45 12.61
C GLY A 449 -2.57 22.93 12.63
N ILE A 450 -3.69 22.19 12.71
CA ILE A 450 -3.73 20.73 12.62
C ILE A 450 -4.38 20.29 11.31
N PHE A 451 -3.65 19.45 10.59
CA PHE A 451 -4.04 18.89 9.28
C PHE A 451 -4.11 17.37 9.35
N ALA A 452 -4.83 16.75 8.41
CA ALA A 452 -4.89 15.30 8.29
C ALA A 452 -4.82 14.88 6.82
N ALA A 453 -4.08 13.79 6.52
CA ALA A 453 -3.94 13.27 5.16
C ALA A 453 -3.74 11.75 5.13
N GLY A 454 -4.08 11.13 4.02
CA GLY A 454 -3.98 9.69 3.81
C GLY A 454 -5.14 8.91 4.41
N ASP A 455 -4.88 7.65 4.76
CA ASP A 455 -5.95 6.73 5.15
C ASP A 455 -6.64 7.13 6.48
N CYS A 456 -5.99 7.88 7.35
CA CYS A 456 -6.63 8.39 8.57
C CYS A 456 -7.73 9.43 8.30
N ARG A 457 -7.67 10.09 7.14
CA ARG A 457 -8.64 11.10 6.68
C ARG A 457 -9.67 10.52 5.71
N ARG A 458 -9.22 9.66 4.80
CA ARG A 458 -10.02 9.13 3.68
C ARG A 458 -10.63 7.76 3.97
N GLY A 459 -10.08 7.01 4.91
CA GLY A 459 -10.20 5.56 5.01
C GLY A 459 -9.17 4.86 4.13
N GLN A 460 -8.96 3.57 4.36
CA GLN A 460 -7.97 2.76 3.64
C GLN A 460 -8.11 2.90 2.12
N SER A 461 -7.00 3.11 1.44
CA SER A 461 -6.97 3.35 0.00
C SER A 461 -5.65 2.91 -0.64
N LEU A 462 -5.38 3.35 -1.86
CA LEU A 462 -4.17 3.00 -2.60
C LEU A 462 -2.97 3.82 -2.12
N VAL A 463 -1.77 3.23 -2.18
CA VAL A 463 -0.50 3.92 -1.89
C VAL A 463 -0.37 5.24 -2.65
N VAL A 464 -0.75 5.26 -3.92
CA VAL A 464 -0.71 6.46 -4.77
C VAL A 464 -1.67 7.55 -4.29
N ARG A 465 -2.83 7.19 -3.69
CA ARG A 465 -3.76 8.16 -3.08
C ARG A 465 -3.20 8.75 -1.78
N ALA A 466 -2.54 7.92 -0.98
CA ALA A 466 -1.87 8.40 0.22
C ALA A 466 -0.75 9.40 -0.12
N ILE A 467 0.05 9.12 -1.16
CA ILE A 467 1.07 10.05 -1.68
C ILE A 467 0.42 11.35 -2.17
N ALA A 468 -0.67 11.27 -2.95
CA ALA A 468 -1.40 12.44 -3.44
C ALA A 468 -1.85 13.35 -2.28
N GLU A 469 -2.54 12.76 -1.29
CA GLU A 469 -3.02 13.54 -0.12
C GLU A 469 -1.87 14.12 0.71
N GLY A 470 -0.76 13.41 0.85
CA GLY A 470 0.43 13.96 1.52
C GLY A 470 1.00 15.19 0.81
N ARG A 471 1.07 15.14 -0.54
CA ARG A 471 1.51 16.27 -1.37
C ARG A 471 0.57 17.48 -1.26
N GLU A 472 -0.73 17.24 -1.39
CA GLU A 472 -1.75 18.29 -1.32
C GLU A 472 -1.83 18.91 0.09
N ALA A 473 -1.75 18.10 1.14
CA ALA A 473 -1.68 18.59 2.52
C ALA A 473 -0.42 19.45 2.76
N ALA A 474 0.72 19.07 2.21
CA ALA A 474 1.94 19.86 2.28
C ALA A 474 1.77 21.24 1.63
N ARG A 475 1.10 21.30 0.48
CA ARG A 475 0.79 22.57 -0.20
C ARG A 475 -0.13 23.46 0.65
N GLU A 476 -1.14 22.89 1.30
CA GLU A 476 -2.03 23.68 2.20
C GLU A 476 -1.30 24.15 3.46
N ILE A 477 -0.41 23.32 4.02
CA ILE A 477 0.42 23.71 5.16
C ILE A 477 1.39 24.84 4.77
N ASP A 478 2.07 24.73 3.62
CA ASP A 478 2.95 25.78 3.11
C ASP A 478 2.18 27.11 2.92
N PHE A 479 1.00 27.03 2.32
CA PHE A 479 0.12 28.21 2.18
C PHE A 479 -0.31 28.77 3.52
N PHE A 480 -0.66 27.95 4.48
CA PHE A 480 -1.06 28.36 5.84
C PHE A 480 0.08 29.11 6.56
N LEU A 481 1.32 28.65 6.40
CA LEU A 481 2.49 29.21 7.07
C LEU A 481 3.02 30.49 6.40
N THR A 482 2.95 30.56 5.07
CA THR A 482 3.64 31.63 4.28
C THR A 482 2.69 32.56 3.55
N GLY A 483 1.41 32.22 3.44
CA GLY A 483 0.40 32.96 2.66
C GLY A 483 0.44 32.69 1.16
N SER A 484 1.38 31.90 0.66
CA SER A 484 1.46 31.45 -0.74
C SER A 484 2.14 30.08 -0.82
N SER A 485 1.99 29.35 -1.92
CA SER A 485 2.70 28.08 -2.12
C SER A 485 3.10 27.91 -3.58
N GLU A 486 4.35 27.48 -3.79
CA GLU A 486 4.86 27.05 -5.10
C GLU A 486 4.85 25.53 -5.26
N LEU A 487 4.38 24.81 -4.22
CA LEU A 487 4.23 23.36 -4.29
C LEU A 487 3.11 22.97 -5.27
N PRO A 488 3.31 21.88 -6.04
CA PRO A 488 2.37 21.45 -7.07
C PRO A 488 1.06 20.89 -6.50
#